data_81d2238d98ff99d517851579614a7043
#
_entry.id   81d2238d98ff99d517851579614a7043
#
_cell.length_a   1.000
_cell.length_b   1.000
_cell.length_c   1.000
_cell.angle_alpha   90.00
_cell.angle_beta   90.00
_cell.angle_gamma   90.00
#
_symmetry.space_group_name_H-M   'P 1'
#
loop_
_entity.id
_entity.type
_entity.pdbx_description
1 polymer ?
#
loop_
_entity_poly.entity_id
_entity_poly.type
_entity_poly.pdbx_seq_one_letter_code
_entity_poly.pdbx_strand_id
1 'polypeptide(L)'
;QDRELTQVISKLGELLTKQGYSIKDAEQETKAVFNRIAEDNVTMSNTSGSAIAESPLDMIKKRAKMDILIQIDWIINSDRSVTFTLEAFDSYTSKRIATSTGTGKPSNEIVPVMLEQAIKSKIKDFDKQMDKYYADLNQNGREIVLTIKCWANWDGNLEIENEEGDELIDIIQKWLKKNTVNGVFNLSDATETFAQFEQVRIPLYDEEGDALDARGFTTMLRKHLVKECEITSKVMTRGLGEGILVLGEK
;
A
#
# COMPACT_ATOMS: atom_id res chain seq x y z
N GLN A 1 -3.39 8.84 -29.49
CA GLN A 1 -3.87 8.40 -28.15
C GLN A 1 -2.82 8.67 -27.07
N ASP A 2 -1.55 8.30 -27.26
CA ASP A 2 -0.49 8.53 -26.26
C ASP A 2 -0.25 10.03 -25.96
N ARG A 3 -0.26 10.89 -26.99
CA ARG A 3 -0.02 12.33 -26.81
C ARG A 3 -1.13 13.04 -26.04
N GLU A 4 -2.39 12.67 -26.27
CA GLU A 4 -3.53 13.22 -25.54
C GLU A 4 -3.48 12.78 -24.08
N LEU A 5 -3.23 11.50 -23.81
CA LEU A 5 -3.06 10.97 -22.46
C LEU A 5 -1.95 11.69 -21.69
N THR A 6 -0.77 11.86 -22.32
CA THR A 6 0.36 12.59 -21.72
C THR A 6 -0.03 14.04 -21.36
N GLN A 7 -0.78 14.72 -22.23
CA GLN A 7 -1.25 16.07 -21.95
C GLN A 7 -2.28 16.12 -20.83
N VAL A 8 -3.19 15.12 -20.74
CA VAL A 8 -4.15 14.99 -19.64
C VAL A 8 -3.42 14.77 -18.31
N ILE A 9 -2.46 13.84 -18.26
CA ILE A 9 -1.65 13.57 -17.07
C ILE A 9 -0.91 14.83 -16.62
N SER A 10 -0.28 15.55 -17.56
CA SER A 10 0.43 16.80 -17.25
C SER A 10 -0.49 17.88 -16.69
N LYS A 11 -1.67 18.06 -17.26
CA LYS A 11 -2.67 19.04 -16.80
C LYS A 11 -3.26 18.67 -15.43
N LEU A 12 -3.54 17.39 -15.22
CA LEU A 12 -4.00 16.89 -13.93
C LEU A 12 -2.91 17.06 -12.85
N GLY A 13 -1.67 16.71 -13.19
CA GLY A 13 -0.52 16.91 -12.30
C GLY A 13 -0.35 18.37 -11.89
N GLU A 14 -0.45 19.31 -12.85
CA GLU A 14 -0.42 20.74 -12.57
C GLU A 14 -1.56 21.16 -11.62
N LEU A 15 -2.78 20.68 -11.86
CA LEU A 15 -3.95 20.99 -11.04
C LEU A 15 -3.76 20.48 -9.59
N LEU A 16 -3.37 19.22 -9.44
CA LEU A 16 -3.16 18.60 -8.13
C LEU A 16 -1.99 19.23 -7.38
N THR A 17 -0.90 19.57 -8.08
CA THR A 17 0.23 20.29 -7.46
C THR A 17 -0.19 21.67 -6.92
N LYS A 18 -1.08 22.38 -7.62
CA LYS A 18 -1.65 23.65 -7.14
C LYS A 18 -2.54 23.46 -5.89
N GLN A 19 -3.10 22.27 -5.68
CA GLN A 19 -3.82 21.91 -4.46
C GLN A 19 -2.88 21.47 -3.32
N GLY A 20 -1.56 21.41 -3.56
CA GLY A 20 -0.56 21.05 -2.56
C GLY A 20 -0.14 19.57 -2.56
N TYR A 21 -0.63 18.78 -3.50
CA TYR A 21 -0.21 17.37 -3.63
C TYR A 21 1.18 17.26 -4.28
N SER A 22 2.04 16.43 -3.70
CA SER A 22 3.32 16.05 -4.32
C SER A 22 3.10 14.88 -5.27
N ILE A 23 3.10 15.16 -6.58
CA ILE A 23 2.75 14.19 -7.62
C ILE A 23 4.00 13.63 -8.29
N LYS A 24 4.02 12.31 -8.48
CA LYS A 24 4.95 11.60 -9.37
C LYS A 24 4.22 11.14 -10.62
N ASP A 25 4.88 11.26 -11.76
CA ASP A 25 4.35 10.75 -13.02
C ASP A 25 4.49 9.22 -13.07
N ALA A 26 3.35 8.51 -13.12
CA ALA A 26 3.32 7.05 -13.07
C ALA A 26 4.01 6.40 -14.29
N GLU A 27 3.99 7.04 -15.46
CA GLU A 27 4.67 6.52 -16.66
C GLU A 27 6.18 6.59 -16.51
N GLN A 28 6.71 7.73 -15.99
CA GLN A 28 8.14 7.89 -15.76
C GLN A 28 8.62 6.94 -14.64
N GLU A 29 7.85 6.82 -13.55
CA GLU A 29 8.18 5.89 -12.46
C GLU A 29 8.15 4.43 -12.95
N THR A 30 7.18 4.08 -13.81
CA THR A 30 7.09 2.74 -14.41
C THR A 30 8.33 2.42 -15.25
N LYS A 31 8.75 3.34 -16.11
CA LYS A 31 9.98 3.18 -16.91
C LYS A 31 11.22 3.02 -16.03
N ALA A 32 11.34 3.85 -14.98
CA ALA A 32 12.45 3.77 -14.03
C ALA A 32 12.47 2.43 -13.27
N VAL A 33 11.31 1.91 -12.89
CA VAL A 33 11.17 0.62 -12.21
C VAL A 33 11.58 -0.53 -13.14
N PHE A 34 11.11 -0.55 -14.40
CA PHE A 34 11.51 -1.60 -15.36
C PHE A 34 13.00 -1.59 -15.65
N ASN A 35 13.62 -0.41 -15.78
CA ASN A 35 15.06 -0.31 -15.96
C ASN A 35 15.83 -0.91 -14.76
N ARG A 36 15.42 -0.59 -13.52
CA ARG A 36 16.00 -1.17 -12.31
C ARG A 36 15.82 -2.69 -12.24
N ILE A 37 14.64 -3.21 -12.61
CA ILE A 37 14.40 -4.66 -12.67
C ILE A 37 15.35 -5.32 -13.68
N ALA A 38 15.55 -4.71 -14.84
CA ALA A 38 16.48 -5.23 -15.83
C ALA A 38 17.92 -5.24 -15.30
N GLU A 39 18.36 -4.17 -14.61
CA GLU A 39 19.67 -4.08 -13.96
C GLU A 39 19.83 -5.12 -12.84
N ASP A 40 18.82 -5.27 -11.97
CA ASP A 40 18.80 -6.27 -10.89
C ASP A 40 18.90 -7.70 -11.45
N ASN A 41 18.21 -8.01 -12.56
CA ASN A 41 18.27 -9.33 -13.19
C ASN A 41 19.66 -9.65 -13.75
N VAL A 42 20.39 -8.65 -14.22
CA VAL A 42 21.78 -8.81 -14.70
C VAL A 42 22.73 -9.06 -13.52
N THR A 43 22.52 -8.38 -12.41
CA THR A 43 23.41 -8.44 -11.24
C THR A 43 23.09 -9.60 -10.29
N MET A 44 21.83 -10.06 -10.24
CA MET A 44 21.31 -11.04 -9.26
C MET A 44 21.05 -12.42 -9.87
N SER A 45 21.59 -12.75 -11.03
CA SER A 45 21.28 -14.00 -11.77
C SER A 45 21.60 -15.30 -11.03
N ASN A 46 22.12 -15.27 -9.79
CA ASN A 46 22.53 -16.44 -9.01
C ASN A 46 21.91 -16.55 -7.60
N THR A 47 20.96 -15.72 -7.21
CA THR A 47 20.31 -15.86 -5.92
C THR A 47 18.87 -16.36 -6.08
N SER A 48 18.70 -17.68 -6.00
CA SER A 48 17.40 -18.34 -5.82
C SER A 48 16.86 -18.07 -4.40
N GLY A 49 16.37 -16.87 -4.17
CA GLY A 49 15.50 -16.61 -3.02
C GLY A 49 14.07 -16.94 -3.41
N SER A 50 13.30 -17.63 -2.55
CA SER A 50 11.87 -17.82 -2.73
C SER A 50 11.19 -16.44 -2.80
N ALA A 51 11.00 -15.93 -4.01
CA ALA A 51 10.30 -14.66 -4.23
C ALA A 51 8.81 -14.91 -4.14
N ILE A 52 8.11 -14.12 -3.33
CA ILE A 52 6.65 -14.07 -3.36
C ILE A 52 6.23 -13.48 -4.71
N ALA A 53 5.26 -14.11 -5.36
CA ALA A 53 4.69 -13.57 -6.59
C ALA A 53 4.00 -12.23 -6.28
N GLU A 54 4.50 -11.15 -6.89
CA GLU A 54 3.92 -9.81 -6.82
C GLU A 54 3.35 -9.44 -8.20
N SER A 55 2.25 -8.69 -8.22
CA SER A 55 1.75 -8.12 -9.47
C SER A 55 2.70 -7.02 -9.97
N PRO A 56 2.77 -6.75 -11.29
CA PRO A 56 3.56 -5.64 -11.82
C PRO A 56 3.21 -4.29 -11.16
N LEU A 57 1.94 -4.06 -10.86
CA LEU A 57 1.48 -2.85 -10.19
C LEU A 57 2.00 -2.75 -8.76
N ASP A 58 2.01 -3.87 -8.00
CA ASP A 58 2.54 -3.89 -6.64
C ASP A 58 4.04 -3.64 -6.63
N MET A 59 4.77 -4.16 -7.61
CA MET A 59 6.19 -3.86 -7.78
C MET A 59 6.43 -2.38 -8.06
N ILE A 60 5.61 -1.75 -8.89
CA ILE A 60 5.69 -0.31 -9.18
C ILE A 60 5.39 0.49 -7.92
N LYS A 61 4.27 0.23 -7.24
CA LYS A 61 3.89 0.90 -5.98
C LYS A 61 5.01 0.84 -4.94
N LYS A 62 5.57 -0.35 -4.74
CA LYS A 62 6.64 -0.60 -3.77
C LYS A 62 7.96 0.11 -4.13
N ARG A 63 8.41 0.01 -5.38
CA ARG A 63 9.67 0.61 -5.81
C ARG A 63 9.61 2.14 -5.94
N ALA A 64 8.49 2.67 -6.37
CA ALA A 64 8.24 4.11 -6.45
C ALA A 64 7.87 4.72 -5.08
N LYS A 65 7.63 3.89 -4.05
CA LYS A 65 7.14 4.32 -2.72
C LYS A 65 5.91 5.23 -2.83
N MET A 66 4.93 4.78 -3.61
CA MET A 66 3.67 5.50 -3.83
C MET A 66 2.69 5.19 -2.71
N ASP A 67 2.44 6.15 -1.83
CA ASP A 67 1.42 6.00 -0.77
C ASP A 67 0.00 6.01 -1.33
N ILE A 68 -0.25 6.84 -2.35
CA ILE A 68 -1.55 7.03 -2.97
C ILE A 68 -1.42 6.93 -4.49
N LEU A 69 -2.31 6.14 -5.10
CA LEU A 69 -2.49 6.05 -6.54
C LEU A 69 -3.69 6.88 -6.97
N ILE A 70 -3.48 7.86 -7.86
CA ILE A 70 -4.57 8.66 -8.45
C ILE A 70 -4.81 8.18 -9.87
N GLN A 71 -6.07 7.90 -10.19
CA GLN A 71 -6.52 7.46 -11.51
C GLN A 71 -7.56 8.43 -12.07
N ILE A 72 -7.54 8.61 -13.38
CA ILE A 72 -8.54 9.38 -14.09
C ILE A 72 -9.02 8.61 -15.31
N ASP A 73 -10.34 8.53 -15.45
CA ASP A 73 -11.04 8.06 -16.64
C ASP A 73 -11.93 9.15 -17.20
N TRP A 74 -12.11 9.18 -18.53
CA TRP A 74 -13.00 10.13 -19.17
C TRP A 74 -13.62 9.58 -20.45
N ILE A 75 -14.78 10.15 -20.79
CA ILE A 75 -15.46 9.94 -22.06
C ILE A 75 -15.88 11.27 -22.66
N ILE A 76 -15.85 11.36 -23.99
CA ILE A 76 -16.38 12.50 -24.73
C ILE A 76 -17.80 12.15 -25.13
N ASN A 77 -18.75 12.98 -24.72
CA ASN A 77 -20.17 12.81 -25.03
C ASN A 77 -20.50 13.33 -26.43
N SER A 78 -21.66 12.94 -26.95
CA SER A 78 -22.15 13.37 -28.30
C SER A 78 -22.34 14.87 -28.43
N ASP A 79 -22.63 15.59 -27.36
CA ASP A 79 -22.76 17.04 -27.28
C ASP A 79 -21.42 17.79 -27.14
N ARG A 80 -20.29 17.03 -27.23
CA ARG A 80 -18.93 17.53 -27.01
C ARG A 80 -18.65 17.99 -25.58
N SER A 81 -19.40 17.54 -24.60
CA SER A 81 -19.00 17.62 -23.19
C SER A 81 -18.06 16.48 -22.84
N VAL A 82 -17.30 16.61 -21.74
CA VAL A 82 -16.47 15.55 -21.20
C VAL A 82 -17.02 15.12 -19.84
N THR A 83 -17.26 13.81 -19.66
CA THR A 83 -17.55 13.23 -18.36
C THR A 83 -16.27 12.57 -17.84
N PHE A 84 -15.94 12.80 -16.58
CA PHE A 84 -14.74 12.25 -15.95
C PHE A 84 -15.06 11.53 -14.64
N THR A 85 -14.18 10.62 -14.27
CA THR A 85 -14.09 10.00 -12.95
C THR A 85 -12.64 10.13 -12.47
N LEU A 86 -12.44 10.83 -11.36
CA LEU A 86 -11.16 10.96 -10.67
C LEU A 86 -11.23 10.17 -9.37
N GLU A 87 -10.28 9.27 -9.15
CA GLU A 87 -10.25 8.39 -7.99
C GLU A 87 -8.87 8.39 -7.36
N ALA A 88 -8.82 8.28 -6.03
CA ALA A 88 -7.60 8.06 -5.28
C ALA A 88 -7.72 6.77 -4.48
N PHE A 89 -6.67 5.97 -4.50
CA PHE A 89 -6.55 4.69 -3.79
C PHE A 89 -5.35 4.71 -2.85
N ASP A 90 -5.54 4.24 -1.65
CA ASP A 90 -4.45 3.90 -0.74
C ASP A 90 -3.66 2.72 -1.32
N SER A 91 -2.36 2.88 -1.50
CA SER A 91 -1.51 1.85 -2.10
C SER A 91 -1.21 0.67 -1.18
N TYR A 92 -1.44 0.83 0.14
CA TYR A 92 -1.25 -0.24 1.13
C TYR A 92 -2.45 -1.18 1.20
N THR A 93 -3.66 -0.63 1.16
CA THR A 93 -4.90 -1.39 1.33
C THR A 93 -5.67 -1.59 0.04
N SER A 94 -5.32 -0.85 -1.02
CA SER A 94 -6.08 -0.72 -2.27
C SER A 94 -7.51 -0.19 -2.07
N LYS A 95 -7.81 0.40 -0.91
CA LYS A 95 -9.11 1.03 -0.64
C LYS A 95 -9.22 2.35 -1.41
N ARG A 96 -10.40 2.62 -1.96
CA ARG A 96 -10.72 3.93 -2.52
C ARG A 96 -10.91 4.93 -1.39
N ILE A 97 -10.12 6.01 -1.41
CA ILE A 97 -10.08 7.03 -0.36
C ILE A 97 -10.73 8.34 -0.77
N ALA A 98 -10.72 8.63 -2.07
CA ALA A 98 -11.44 9.77 -2.61
C ALA A 98 -11.96 9.47 -4.02
N THR A 99 -13.09 10.06 -4.36
CA THR A 99 -13.66 10.00 -5.70
C THR A 99 -14.35 11.31 -6.06
N SER A 100 -14.24 11.71 -7.32
CA SER A 100 -14.95 12.84 -7.86
C SER A 100 -15.37 12.51 -9.29
N THR A 101 -16.65 12.69 -9.58
CA THR A 101 -17.20 12.51 -10.92
C THR A 101 -17.92 13.78 -11.36
N GLY A 102 -17.92 14.02 -12.64
CA GLY A 102 -18.64 15.18 -13.18
C GLY A 102 -18.63 15.23 -14.68
N THR A 103 -19.52 16.06 -15.22
CA THR A 103 -19.59 16.35 -16.65
C THR A 103 -19.33 17.86 -16.84
N GLY A 104 -18.36 18.17 -17.69
CA GLY A 104 -18.06 19.53 -18.11
C GLY A 104 -19.14 20.08 -19.04
N LYS A 105 -19.03 21.37 -19.36
CA LYS A 105 -19.89 21.97 -20.39
C LYS A 105 -19.45 21.55 -21.79
N PRO A 106 -20.37 21.47 -22.79
CA PRO A 106 -19.99 21.27 -24.17
C PRO A 106 -18.97 22.33 -24.62
N SER A 107 -17.92 21.89 -25.32
CA SER A 107 -16.82 22.77 -25.74
C SER A 107 -16.19 22.29 -27.05
N ASN A 108 -15.53 23.19 -27.76
CA ASN A 108 -14.67 22.89 -28.92
C ASN A 108 -13.17 22.84 -28.54
N GLU A 109 -12.86 23.02 -27.27
CA GLU A 109 -11.51 22.92 -26.77
C GLU A 109 -10.96 21.47 -26.85
N ILE A 110 -9.66 21.33 -26.73
CA ILE A 110 -9.02 20.01 -26.65
C ILE A 110 -9.33 19.33 -25.31
N VAL A 111 -9.37 18.00 -25.30
CA VAL A 111 -9.74 17.17 -24.14
C VAL A 111 -9.02 17.56 -22.85
N PRO A 112 -7.68 17.79 -22.84
CA PRO A 112 -6.98 18.19 -21.61
C PRO A 112 -7.52 19.49 -20.98
N VAL A 113 -7.93 20.46 -21.79
CA VAL A 113 -8.50 21.74 -21.32
C VAL A 113 -9.92 21.53 -20.79
N MET A 114 -10.73 20.75 -21.50
CA MET A 114 -12.09 20.41 -21.08
C MET A 114 -12.08 19.68 -19.73
N LEU A 115 -11.18 18.70 -19.55
CA LEU A 115 -10.99 17.97 -18.30
C LEU A 115 -10.54 18.89 -17.17
N GLU A 116 -9.54 19.74 -17.41
CA GLU A 116 -9.08 20.69 -16.39
C GLU A 116 -10.23 21.55 -15.87
N GLN A 117 -11.07 22.09 -16.76
CA GLN A 117 -12.22 22.92 -16.38
C GLN A 117 -13.27 22.12 -15.59
N ALA A 118 -13.59 20.91 -16.06
CA ALA A 118 -14.56 20.03 -15.42
C ALA A 118 -14.10 19.63 -14.01
N ILE A 119 -12.85 19.19 -13.85
CA ILE A 119 -12.27 18.77 -12.57
C ILE A 119 -12.19 19.95 -11.60
N LYS A 120 -11.75 21.13 -12.02
CA LYS A 120 -11.72 22.34 -11.18
C LYS A 120 -13.04 22.64 -10.50
N SER A 121 -14.15 22.34 -11.16
CA SER A 121 -15.49 22.57 -10.60
C SER A 121 -15.82 21.61 -9.43
N LYS A 122 -15.12 20.47 -9.33
CA LYS A 122 -15.39 19.38 -8.38
C LYS A 122 -14.22 19.07 -7.44
N ILE A 123 -13.07 19.69 -7.66
CA ILE A 123 -11.83 19.36 -6.93
C ILE A 123 -11.98 19.53 -5.41
N LYS A 124 -12.73 20.53 -4.96
CA LYS A 124 -12.95 20.79 -3.53
C LYS A 124 -13.58 19.63 -2.77
N ASP A 125 -14.44 18.85 -3.42
CA ASP A 125 -15.08 17.69 -2.80
C ASP A 125 -14.10 16.50 -2.75
N PHE A 126 -13.22 16.39 -3.74
CA PHE A 126 -12.10 15.44 -3.72
C PHE A 126 -11.12 15.79 -2.61
N ASP A 127 -10.71 17.05 -2.50
CA ASP A 127 -9.78 17.54 -1.45
C ASP A 127 -10.32 17.25 -0.05
N LYS A 128 -11.59 17.50 0.23
CA LYS A 128 -12.20 17.19 1.53
C LYS A 128 -12.13 15.70 1.89
N GLN A 129 -12.28 14.82 0.90
CA GLN A 129 -12.16 13.37 1.14
C GLN A 129 -10.69 13.00 1.42
N MET A 130 -9.75 13.60 0.69
CA MET A 130 -8.32 13.42 0.93
C MET A 130 -7.91 13.94 2.31
N ASP A 131 -8.38 15.13 2.72
CA ASP A 131 -8.13 15.68 4.05
C ASP A 131 -8.64 14.74 5.15
N LYS A 132 -9.83 14.17 4.96
CA LYS A 132 -10.40 13.20 5.90
C LYS A 132 -9.53 11.93 5.99
N TYR A 133 -9.03 11.45 4.86
CA TYR A 133 -8.12 10.29 4.83
C TYR A 133 -6.81 10.61 5.56
N TYR A 134 -6.20 11.77 5.32
CA TYR A 134 -4.98 12.17 6.02
C TYR A 134 -5.20 12.37 7.52
N ALA A 135 -6.36 12.89 7.91
CA ALA A 135 -6.72 13.00 9.33
C ALA A 135 -6.85 11.61 9.99
N ASP A 136 -7.50 10.65 9.33
CA ASP A 136 -7.59 9.26 9.81
C ASP A 136 -6.21 8.62 9.91
N LEU A 137 -5.38 8.78 8.86
CA LEU A 137 -4.01 8.25 8.82
C LEU A 137 -3.16 8.78 9.98
N ASN A 138 -3.25 10.08 10.28
CA ASN A 138 -2.51 10.71 11.38
C ASN A 138 -3.03 10.29 12.76
N GLN A 139 -4.34 10.09 12.91
CA GLN A 139 -4.96 9.76 14.18
C GLN A 139 -4.88 8.27 14.49
N ASN A 140 -5.13 7.42 13.50
CA ASN A 140 -5.35 5.99 13.67
C ASN A 140 -4.20 5.13 13.08
N GLY A 141 -3.17 5.78 12.54
CA GLY A 141 -2.05 5.07 11.92
C GLY A 141 -2.39 4.46 10.57
N ARG A 142 -1.40 3.81 9.97
CA ARG A 142 -1.48 3.16 8.67
C ARG A 142 -2.07 1.77 8.80
N GLU A 143 -3.00 1.41 7.94
CA GLU A 143 -3.56 0.06 7.90
C GLU A 143 -2.69 -0.84 7.02
N ILE A 144 -2.36 -2.03 7.55
CA ILE A 144 -1.64 -3.08 6.84
C ILE A 144 -2.31 -4.44 7.06
N VAL A 145 -1.87 -5.42 6.27
CA VAL A 145 -2.12 -6.85 6.50
C VAL A 145 -0.85 -7.49 7.04
N LEU A 146 -0.98 -8.33 8.06
CA LEU A 146 0.11 -9.16 8.58
C LEU A 146 -0.25 -10.62 8.41
N THR A 147 0.58 -11.35 7.70
CA THR A 147 0.42 -12.79 7.47
C THR A 147 1.54 -13.54 8.17
N ILE A 148 1.18 -14.53 8.97
CA ILE A 148 2.11 -15.45 9.61
C ILE A 148 1.98 -16.81 8.93
N LYS A 149 3.12 -17.45 8.64
CA LYS A 149 3.19 -18.79 8.07
C LYS A 149 4.25 -19.60 8.78
N CYS A 150 4.03 -20.89 8.91
CA CYS A 150 5.06 -21.80 9.39
C CYS A 150 5.77 -22.45 8.20
N TRP A 151 7.08 -22.59 8.29
CA TRP A 151 7.86 -23.31 7.30
C TRP A 151 7.54 -24.80 7.36
N ALA A 152 7.36 -25.46 6.21
CA ALA A 152 6.90 -26.86 6.16
C ALA A 152 7.80 -27.87 6.87
N ASN A 153 9.09 -27.54 7.05
CA ASN A 153 10.07 -28.38 7.74
C ASN A 153 10.37 -27.90 9.18
N TRP A 154 9.56 -27.00 9.70
CA TRP A 154 9.66 -26.57 11.08
C TRP A 154 8.78 -27.47 11.96
N ASP A 155 9.35 -27.98 13.06
CA ASP A 155 8.65 -28.88 13.99
C ASP A 155 7.66 -28.14 14.92
N GLY A 156 7.59 -26.80 14.84
CA GLY A 156 6.65 -25.97 15.59
C GLY A 156 5.44 -25.54 14.76
N ASN A 157 4.45 -24.99 15.44
CA ASN A 157 3.26 -24.40 14.85
C ASN A 157 2.76 -23.21 15.67
N LEU A 158 1.61 -22.63 15.34
CA LEU A 158 1.04 -21.47 16.03
C LEU A 158 0.34 -21.82 17.37
N GLU A 159 0.11 -23.10 17.63
CA GLU A 159 -0.55 -23.62 18.84
C GLU A 159 0.47 -24.14 19.87
N ILE A 160 1.80 -24.02 19.62
CA ILE A 160 2.79 -24.39 20.63
C ILE A 160 2.66 -23.45 21.83
N GLU A 161 2.64 -24.05 23.01
CA GLU A 161 2.55 -23.34 24.29
C GLU A 161 3.93 -22.99 24.83
N ASN A 162 4.03 -21.81 25.45
CA ASN A 162 5.19 -21.45 26.28
C ASN A 162 5.06 -22.05 27.68
N GLU A 163 6.03 -21.76 28.56
CA GLU A 163 6.03 -22.23 29.96
C GLU A 163 4.82 -21.72 30.78
N GLU A 164 4.20 -20.64 30.36
CA GLU A 164 3.03 -20.02 31.02
C GLU A 164 1.70 -20.58 30.48
N GLY A 165 1.72 -21.43 29.44
CA GLY A 165 0.56 -22.02 28.81
C GLY A 165 -0.09 -21.11 27.76
N ASP A 166 0.60 -20.04 27.32
CA ASP A 166 0.14 -19.20 26.22
C ASP A 166 0.56 -19.82 24.88
N GLU A 167 -0.37 -19.97 23.96
CA GLU A 167 -0.06 -20.35 22.58
C GLU A 167 0.72 -19.25 21.84
N LEU A 168 1.54 -19.64 20.87
CA LEU A 168 2.30 -18.68 20.07
C LEU A 168 1.41 -17.64 19.39
N ILE A 169 0.23 -18.03 18.92
CA ILE A 169 -0.74 -17.10 18.33
C ILE A 169 -1.19 -16.05 19.35
N ASP A 170 -1.37 -16.41 20.61
CA ASP A 170 -1.76 -15.49 21.68
C ASP A 170 -0.62 -14.51 22.03
N ILE A 171 0.62 -15.00 22.03
CA ILE A 171 1.82 -14.16 22.22
C ILE A 171 1.88 -13.10 21.11
N ILE A 172 1.64 -13.50 19.85
CA ILE A 172 1.59 -12.58 18.70
C ILE A 172 0.46 -11.56 18.89
N GLN A 173 -0.75 -11.98 19.27
CA GLN A 173 -1.87 -11.08 19.50
C GLN A 173 -1.61 -10.10 20.67
N LYS A 174 -1.01 -10.57 21.76
CA LYS A 174 -0.60 -9.72 22.88
C LYS A 174 0.41 -8.66 22.43
N TRP A 175 1.37 -9.05 21.57
CA TRP A 175 2.34 -8.13 20.99
C TRP A 175 1.65 -7.11 20.08
N LEU A 176 0.78 -7.55 19.19
CA LEU A 176 0.00 -6.67 18.30
C LEU A 176 -0.81 -5.67 19.12
N LYS A 177 -1.46 -6.10 20.20
CA LYS A 177 -2.24 -5.23 21.09
C LYS A 177 -1.42 -4.08 21.66
N LYS A 178 -0.14 -4.28 21.91
CA LYS A 178 0.78 -3.27 22.47
C LYS A 178 1.37 -2.35 21.39
N ASN A 179 1.59 -2.88 20.18
CA ASN A 179 2.39 -2.21 19.15
C ASN A 179 1.54 -1.62 18.02
N THR A 180 0.23 -1.83 18.00
CA THR A 180 -0.69 -1.18 17.07
C THR A 180 -1.31 0.07 17.69
N VAL A 181 -1.70 1.02 16.87
CA VAL A 181 -2.38 2.24 17.31
C VAL A 181 -3.72 1.87 17.94
N ASN A 182 -3.95 2.29 19.17
CA ASN A 182 -5.14 1.95 19.96
C ASN A 182 -5.37 0.42 20.12
N GLY A 183 -4.37 -0.40 19.89
CA GLY A 183 -4.49 -1.86 19.94
C GLY A 183 -5.41 -2.44 18.87
N VAL A 184 -5.52 -1.78 17.71
CA VAL A 184 -6.47 -2.16 16.64
C VAL A 184 -5.82 -3.13 15.66
N PHE A 185 -6.38 -4.32 15.59
CA PHE A 185 -6.13 -5.35 14.57
C PHE A 185 -7.30 -6.34 14.57
N ASN A 186 -7.44 -7.14 13.54
CA ASN A 186 -8.45 -8.19 13.42
C ASN A 186 -7.80 -9.48 12.93
N LEU A 187 -7.94 -10.58 13.70
CA LEU A 187 -7.57 -11.91 13.24
C LEU A 187 -8.67 -12.41 12.31
N SER A 188 -8.41 -12.46 11.01
CA SER A 188 -9.39 -12.83 9.99
C SER A 188 -9.39 -14.31 9.66
N ASP A 189 -8.24 -14.99 9.82
CA ASP A 189 -8.11 -16.43 9.59
C ASP A 189 -6.94 -16.98 10.41
N ALA A 190 -7.11 -18.18 10.98
CA ALA A 190 -6.08 -18.86 11.74
C ALA A 190 -6.22 -20.38 11.62
N THR A 191 -5.06 -21.04 11.44
CA THR A 191 -4.86 -22.49 11.50
C THR A 191 -3.57 -22.76 12.25
N GLU A 192 -3.23 -24.01 12.51
CA GLU A 192 -1.97 -24.41 13.15
C GLU A 192 -0.72 -23.81 12.46
N THR A 193 -0.75 -23.61 11.14
CA THR A 193 0.44 -23.19 10.37
C THR A 193 0.29 -21.86 9.64
N PHE A 194 -0.85 -21.20 9.81
CA PHE A 194 -1.17 -19.96 9.13
C PHE A 194 -2.03 -19.06 10.02
N ALA A 195 -1.73 -17.76 10.01
CA ALA A 195 -2.64 -16.74 10.55
C ALA A 195 -2.59 -15.48 9.70
N GLN A 196 -3.75 -14.85 9.52
CA GLN A 196 -3.88 -13.58 8.82
C GLN A 196 -4.54 -12.55 9.72
N PHE A 197 -3.87 -11.44 9.89
CA PHE A 197 -4.37 -10.27 10.60
C PHE A 197 -4.63 -9.16 9.59
N GLU A 198 -5.85 -8.65 9.61
CA GLU A 198 -6.30 -7.53 8.80
C GLU A 198 -6.54 -6.30 9.68
N GLN A 199 -6.66 -5.13 9.04
CA GLN A 199 -6.88 -3.86 9.73
C GLN A 199 -5.84 -3.60 10.84
N VAL A 200 -4.62 -4.07 10.64
CA VAL A 200 -3.52 -3.86 11.58
C VAL A 200 -3.09 -2.39 11.47
N ARG A 201 -3.45 -1.58 12.46
CA ARG A 201 -3.18 -0.14 12.49
C ARG A 201 -1.80 0.13 13.10
N ILE A 202 -0.80 0.30 12.23
CA ILE A 202 0.58 0.57 12.66
C ILE A 202 0.84 2.07 12.80
N PRO A 203 1.74 2.50 13.72
CA PRO A 203 2.22 3.87 13.76
C PRO A 203 2.83 4.30 12.43
N LEU A 204 2.79 5.59 12.09
CA LEU A 204 3.45 6.12 10.89
C LEU A 204 4.97 6.16 11.01
N TYR A 205 5.45 6.26 12.25
CA TYR A 205 6.87 6.32 12.59
C TYR A 205 7.14 5.36 13.75
N ASP A 206 8.33 4.81 13.78
CA ASP A 206 8.82 4.02 14.91
C ASP A 206 9.31 4.91 16.07
N GLU A 207 9.83 4.29 17.14
CA GLU A 207 10.33 5.01 18.32
C GLU A 207 11.56 5.86 18.02
N GLU A 208 12.29 5.58 16.95
CA GLU A 208 13.48 6.30 16.49
C GLU A 208 13.10 7.48 15.56
N GLY A 209 11.82 7.57 15.16
CA GLY A 209 11.28 8.59 14.26
C GLY A 209 11.41 8.22 12.78
N ASP A 210 11.78 6.99 12.47
CA ASP A 210 11.83 6.50 11.10
C ASP A 210 10.45 6.07 10.60
N ALA A 211 10.18 6.31 9.32
CA ALA A 211 8.90 5.95 8.72
C ALA A 211 8.67 4.44 8.75
N LEU A 212 7.53 4.02 9.31
CA LEU A 212 7.18 2.61 9.49
C LEU A 212 6.26 2.14 8.37
N ASP A 213 6.65 1.04 7.73
CA ASP A 213 5.87 0.31 6.73
C ASP A 213 5.56 -1.13 7.19
N ALA A 214 4.84 -1.90 6.38
CA ALA A 214 4.51 -3.29 6.70
C ALA A 214 5.76 -4.16 6.95
N ARG A 215 6.86 -3.90 6.21
CA ARG A 215 8.11 -4.63 6.40
C ARG A 215 8.78 -4.29 7.73
N GLY A 216 8.87 -3.00 8.05
CA GLY A 216 9.45 -2.51 9.30
C GLY A 216 8.70 -3.08 10.51
N PHE A 217 7.37 -2.98 10.49
CA PHE A 217 6.52 -3.52 11.55
C PHE A 217 6.66 -5.05 11.71
N THR A 218 6.66 -5.80 10.59
CA THR A 218 6.89 -7.26 10.63
C THR A 218 8.29 -7.60 11.14
N THR A 219 9.29 -6.74 10.86
CA THR A 219 10.65 -6.91 11.39
C THR A 219 10.71 -6.70 12.91
N MET A 220 9.91 -5.78 13.45
CA MET A 220 9.79 -5.59 14.90
C MET A 220 9.20 -6.85 15.56
N LEU A 221 8.12 -7.42 14.99
CA LEU A 221 7.57 -8.69 15.47
C LEU A 221 8.60 -9.82 15.40
N ARG A 222 9.33 -9.94 14.28
CA ARG A 222 10.41 -10.94 14.16
C ARG A 222 11.43 -10.83 15.27
N LYS A 223 11.90 -9.61 15.57
CA LYS A 223 12.87 -9.37 16.66
C LYS A 223 12.30 -9.78 18.01
N HIS A 224 11.02 -9.50 18.24
CA HIS A 224 10.33 -9.90 19.47
C HIS A 224 10.28 -11.43 19.62
N LEU A 225 9.84 -12.16 18.58
CA LEU A 225 9.75 -13.62 18.64
C LEU A 225 11.11 -14.32 18.79
N VAL A 226 12.17 -13.76 18.19
CA VAL A 226 13.53 -14.26 18.42
C VAL A 226 13.94 -14.08 19.88
N LYS A 227 13.63 -12.93 20.47
CA LYS A 227 14.05 -12.59 21.83
C LYS A 227 13.27 -13.34 22.91
N GLU A 228 11.95 -13.41 22.78
CA GLU A 228 11.06 -13.93 23.82
C GLU A 228 10.69 -15.41 23.63
N CYS A 229 10.76 -15.92 22.38
CA CYS A 229 10.35 -17.29 22.05
C CYS A 229 11.48 -18.13 21.42
N GLU A 230 12.65 -17.54 21.15
CA GLU A 230 13.76 -18.17 20.44
C GLU A 230 13.41 -18.69 19.04
N ILE A 231 12.32 -18.18 18.44
CA ILE A 231 11.82 -18.60 17.14
C ILE A 231 12.51 -17.81 16.04
N THR A 232 13.28 -18.50 15.19
CA THR A 232 13.86 -17.93 13.98
C THR A 232 12.76 -17.75 12.93
N SER A 233 12.86 -16.69 12.12
CA SER A 233 11.87 -16.42 11.09
C SER A 233 12.41 -15.49 10.01
N LYS A 234 11.75 -15.48 8.85
CA LYS A 234 12.08 -14.63 7.70
C LYS A 234 10.96 -13.67 7.41
N VAL A 235 11.32 -12.40 7.24
CA VAL A 235 10.38 -11.35 6.81
C VAL A 235 10.34 -11.27 5.30
N MET A 236 9.14 -11.31 4.75
CA MET A 236 8.84 -11.08 3.35
C MET A 236 7.74 -10.01 3.23
N THR A 237 7.52 -9.48 2.04
CA THR A 237 6.44 -8.50 1.80
C THR A 237 5.78 -8.78 0.47
N ARG A 238 4.48 -8.48 0.38
CA ARG A 238 3.77 -8.38 -0.89
C ARG A 238 3.25 -6.95 -1.05
N GLY A 239 3.66 -6.30 -2.13
CA GLY A 239 3.39 -4.87 -2.31
C GLY A 239 3.92 -4.02 -1.15
N LEU A 240 3.22 -2.95 -0.83
CA LEU A 240 3.53 -2.06 0.31
C LEU A 240 2.82 -2.47 1.59
N GLY A 241 1.61 -3.01 1.46
CA GLY A 241 0.66 -3.15 2.55
C GLY A 241 0.63 -4.51 3.24
N GLU A 242 1.32 -5.54 2.73
CA GLU A 242 1.34 -6.85 3.37
C GLU A 242 2.74 -7.21 3.87
N GLY A 243 2.86 -7.39 5.18
CA GLY A 243 4.01 -8.00 5.83
C GLY A 243 3.77 -9.49 6.03
N ILE A 244 4.75 -10.33 5.68
CA ILE A 244 4.67 -11.78 5.81
C ILE A 244 5.83 -12.24 6.67
N LEU A 245 5.53 -12.95 7.75
CA LEU A 245 6.51 -13.58 8.62
C LEU A 245 6.43 -15.09 8.46
N VAL A 246 7.53 -15.72 8.02
CA VAL A 246 7.63 -17.18 7.89
C VAL A 246 8.43 -17.70 9.05
N LEU A 247 7.79 -18.44 9.96
CA LEU A 247 8.38 -19.00 11.17
C LEU A 247 9.17 -20.27 10.87
N GLY A 248 10.24 -20.50 11.62
CA GLY A 248 11.10 -21.67 11.50
C GLY A 248 12.09 -21.60 10.33
N GLU A 249 12.11 -20.55 9.53
CA GLU A 249 13.10 -20.36 8.46
C GLU A 249 14.38 -19.74 9.04
N LYS A 250 15.52 -20.35 8.69
CA LYS A 250 16.86 -19.94 9.16
C LYS A 250 17.51 -18.95 8.19
#